data_3516fcc9483294194e53e95490a3b65a
#
_entry.id   3516fcc9483294194e53e95490a3b65a
#
_cell.length_a   1.000
_cell.length_b   1.000
_cell.length_c   1.000
_cell.angle_alpha   90.00
_cell.angle_beta   90.00
_cell.angle_gamma   90.00
#
_symmetry.space_group_name_H-M   'P 1'
#
loop_
_entity.id
_entity.type
_entity.pdbx_description
1 polymer ?
#
loop_
_entity_poly.entity_id
_entity_poly.type
_entity_poly.pdbx_seq_one_letter_code
_entity_poly.pdbx_strand_id
1 'polypeptide(L)'
;MKINVKGVPETMIQTLYARAKETSKENPKIKDEMAVSIVKQLDYDFSEANEDRTMSLGVIARTIVLDKMVEEYLNTHKDTIVINIACGLDTRCYRMKGKYVRWYNLDLPETINIRKQFLKETGPIYQIAKSAMDESYRDDIQYHGENILVIIEGLTMYLSENDIKKMFSIIDFKNSTVMVEVMLPFVVKHIKEKSIEGSRAQFTWGIKNGKELEKLTPSFSFLKEVSLVEGMKQLMPIYHVLGKIPFVSHVSNKIIVLEKHI
;
A
#
# COMPACT_ATOMS: atom_id res chain seq x y z
N MET A 1 16.25 1.46 -18.94
CA MET A 1 16.76 0.22 -18.36
C MET A 1 15.71 -0.87 -18.52
N LYS A 2 16.04 -2.02 -19.14
CA LYS A 2 15.11 -3.15 -19.26
C LYS A 2 14.97 -3.86 -17.93
N ILE A 3 13.76 -3.89 -17.39
CA ILE A 3 13.44 -4.70 -16.21
C ILE A 3 12.62 -5.89 -16.70
N ASN A 4 13.14 -7.11 -16.48
CA ASN A 4 12.38 -8.31 -16.77
C ASN A 4 11.57 -8.68 -15.51
N VAL A 5 10.35 -8.17 -15.41
CA VAL A 5 9.43 -8.42 -14.30
C VAL A 5 8.21 -9.17 -14.84
N LYS A 6 7.99 -10.38 -14.35
CA LYS A 6 6.77 -11.14 -14.62
C LYS A 6 6.08 -11.49 -13.29
N GLY A 7 4.78 -11.33 -13.24
CA GLY A 7 3.99 -11.67 -12.07
C GLY A 7 3.71 -10.50 -11.13
N VAL A 8 3.70 -10.73 -9.80
CA VAL A 8 3.42 -9.69 -8.78
C VAL A 8 4.33 -8.45 -8.91
N PRO A 9 5.64 -8.58 -9.25
CA PRO A 9 6.47 -7.40 -9.52
C PRO A 9 6.00 -6.52 -10.68
N GLU A 10 5.25 -7.06 -11.63
CA GLU A 10 4.70 -6.29 -12.75
C GLU A 10 3.65 -5.28 -12.29
N THR A 11 2.82 -5.67 -11.31
CA THR A 11 1.80 -4.78 -10.74
C THR A 11 2.41 -3.55 -10.05
N MET A 12 3.62 -3.66 -9.49
CA MET A 12 4.30 -2.50 -8.89
C MET A 12 4.68 -1.44 -9.93
N ILE A 13 5.03 -1.86 -11.17
CA ILE A 13 5.36 -0.93 -12.26
C ILE A 13 4.10 -0.23 -12.74
N GLN A 14 2.99 -0.94 -12.86
CA GLN A 14 1.71 -0.36 -13.26
C GLN A 14 1.21 0.67 -12.24
N THR A 15 1.33 0.36 -10.93
CA THR A 15 0.95 1.30 -9.87
C THR A 15 1.88 2.53 -9.84
N LEU A 16 3.17 2.36 -10.08
CA LEU A 16 4.13 3.44 -10.23
C LEU A 16 3.76 4.34 -11.43
N TYR A 17 3.45 3.73 -12.57
CA TYR A 17 3.07 4.45 -13.78
C TYR A 17 1.79 5.28 -13.58
N ALA A 18 0.77 4.71 -12.93
CA ALA A 18 -0.46 5.42 -12.62
C ALA A 18 -0.19 6.71 -11.81
N ARG A 19 0.67 6.64 -10.77
CA ARG A 19 1.05 7.81 -9.97
C ARG A 19 1.86 8.82 -10.78
N ALA A 20 2.81 8.37 -11.59
CA ALA A 20 3.60 9.24 -12.46
C ALA A 20 2.72 9.97 -13.48
N LYS A 21 1.79 9.26 -14.12
CA LYS A 21 0.84 9.81 -15.08
C LYS A 21 -0.09 10.84 -14.43
N GLU A 22 -0.60 10.57 -13.24
CA GLU A 22 -1.43 11.52 -12.50
C GLU A 22 -0.63 12.78 -12.15
N THR A 23 0.59 12.62 -11.65
CA THR A 23 1.48 13.73 -11.28
C THR A 23 1.80 14.65 -12.46
N SER A 24 1.85 14.09 -13.68
CA SER A 24 2.17 14.82 -14.91
C SER A 24 1.00 15.62 -15.51
N LYS A 25 -0.18 15.56 -14.88
CA LYS A 25 -1.35 16.35 -15.32
C LYS A 25 -1.18 17.82 -14.95
N GLU A 26 -1.91 18.69 -15.64
CA GLU A 26 -1.97 20.13 -15.33
C GLU A 26 -2.48 20.40 -13.90
N ASN A 27 -3.51 19.67 -13.46
CA ASN A 27 -4.10 19.79 -12.14
C ASN A 27 -4.09 18.42 -11.41
N PRO A 28 -2.91 17.96 -10.96
CA PRO A 28 -2.76 16.63 -10.39
C PRO A 28 -3.43 16.52 -9.00
N LYS A 29 -4.03 15.38 -8.71
CA LYS A 29 -4.61 15.08 -7.39
C LYS A 29 -3.57 14.53 -6.39
N ILE A 30 -2.47 14.00 -6.92
CA ILE A 30 -1.30 13.60 -6.14
C ILE A 30 -0.05 14.16 -6.80
N LYS A 31 1.02 14.33 -6.01
CA LYS A 31 2.35 14.73 -6.50
C LYS A 31 3.37 13.70 -6.09
N ASP A 32 3.89 12.95 -7.05
CA ASP A 32 4.90 11.89 -6.87
C ASP A 32 6.01 12.07 -7.91
N GLU A 33 6.87 13.07 -7.69
CA GLU A 33 7.98 13.40 -8.61
C GLU A 33 8.99 12.23 -8.70
N MET A 34 9.12 11.43 -7.64
CA MET A 34 9.99 10.25 -7.68
C MET A 34 9.42 9.19 -8.63
N ALA A 35 8.10 8.98 -8.65
CA ALA A 35 7.48 8.08 -9.62
C ALA A 35 7.71 8.56 -11.06
N VAL A 36 7.58 9.86 -11.32
CA VAL A 36 7.86 10.45 -12.64
C VAL A 36 9.33 10.22 -13.05
N SER A 37 10.26 10.43 -12.10
CA SER A 37 11.70 10.20 -12.33
C SER A 37 12.02 8.75 -12.65
N ILE A 38 11.42 7.81 -11.94
CA ILE A 38 11.64 6.37 -12.15
C ILE A 38 11.07 5.94 -13.50
N VAL A 39 9.82 6.32 -13.81
CA VAL A 39 9.16 5.97 -15.09
C VAL A 39 9.99 6.43 -16.31
N LYS A 40 10.59 7.62 -16.24
CA LYS A 40 11.48 8.12 -17.32
C LYS A 40 12.74 7.27 -17.54
N GLN A 41 13.16 6.49 -16.56
CA GLN A 41 14.35 5.64 -16.64
C GLN A 41 14.01 4.19 -17.06
N LEU A 42 12.71 3.82 -17.02
CA LEU A 42 12.25 2.50 -17.38
C LEU A 42 12.13 2.34 -18.90
N ASP A 43 12.74 1.29 -19.43
CA ASP A 43 12.50 0.78 -20.78
C ASP A 43 11.43 -0.32 -20.69
N TYR A 44 10.16 0.10 -20.56
CA TYR A 44 8.99 -0.76 -20.36
C TYR A 44 7.83 -0.26 -21.23
N ASP A 45 7.09 -1.18 -21.82
CA ASP A 45 5.88 -0.87 -22.56
C ASP A 45 4.70 -0.64 -21.61
N PHE A 46 4.30 0.60 -21.46
CA PHE A 46 3.17 1.01 -20.61
C PHE A 46 1.81 1.02 -21.34
N SER A 47 1.70 0.47 -22.55
CA SER A 47 0.46 0.52 -23.34
C SER A 47 -0.72 -0.07 -22.57
N GLU A 48 -0.57 -1.29 -22.03
CA GLU A 48 -1.62 -1.94 -21.23
C GLU A 48 -2.00 -1.12 -19.97
N ALA A 49 -1.00 -0.66 -19.22
CA ALA A 49 -1.24 0.18 -18.04
C ALA A 49 -1.91 1.52 -18.40
N ASN A 50 -1.65 2.03 -19.61
CA ASN A 50 -2.24 3.27 -20.10
C ASN A 50 -3.73 3.11 -20.48
N GLU A 51 -4.13 1.92 -20.92
CA GLU A 51 -5.49 1.59 -21.31
C GLU A 51 -6.37 1.23 -20.10
N ASP A 52 -5.79 0.68 -19.03
CA ASP A 52 -6.55 0.31 -17.82
C ASP A 52 -6.83 1.53 -16.92
N ARG A 53 -7.87 2.27 -17.31
CA ARG A 53 -8.34 3.44 -16.56
C ARG A 53 -8.88 3.05 -15.18
N THR A 54 -9.49 1.88 -15.05
CA THR A 54 -10.12 1.44 -13.80
C THR A 54 -9.07 1.17 -12.75
N MET A 55 -8.02 0.42 -13.12
CA MET A 55 -6.87 0.19 -12.26
C MET A 55 -6.18 1.51 -11.87
N SER A 56 -5.92 2.37 -12.86
CA SER A 56 -5.30 3.68 -12.60
C SER A 56 -6.09 4.53 -11.62
N LEU A 57 -7.41 4.64 -11.77
CA LEU A 57 -8.28 5.38 -10.84
C LEU A 57 -8.27 4.76 -9.45
N GLY A 58 -8.29 3.43 -9.33
CA GLY A 58 -8.18 2.71 -8.06
C GLY A 58 -6.87 3.01 -7.33
N VAL A 59 -5.75 2.96 -8.05
CA VAL A 59 -4.42 3.29 -7.50
C VAL A 59 -4.36 4.73 -7.00
N ILE A 60 -4.87 5.70 -7.77
CA ILE A 60 -4.84 7.11 -7.38
C ILE A 60 -5.77 7.36 -6.19
N ALA A 61 -6.99 6.80 -6.20
CA ALA A 61 -7.93 6.92 -5.08
C ALA A 61 -7.32 6.36 -3.78
N ARG A 62 -6.67 5.20 -3.85
CA ARG A 62 -5.94 4.58 -2.75
C ARG A 62 -4.80 5.47 -2.25
N THR A 63 -3.99 5.99 -3.17
CA THR A 63 -2.88 6.89 -2.82
C THR A 63 -3.39 8.14 -2.09
N ILE A 64 -4.46 8.77 -2.57
CA ILE A 64 -5.06 9.94 -1.93
C ILE A 64 -5.49 9.63 -0.49
N VAL A 65 -6.22 8.52 -0.31
CA VAL A 65 -6.74 8.13 1.02
C VAL A 65 -5.60 7.79 1.97
N LEU A 66 -4.68 6.92 1.53
CA LEU A 66 -3.63 6.42 2.41
C LEU A 66 -2.58 7.49 2.71
N ASP A 67 -2.20 8.34 1.74
CA ASP A 67 -1.27 9.45 1.98
C ASP A 67 -1.85 10.42 3.02
N LYS A 68 -3.14 10.76 2.91
CA LYS A 68 -3.83 11.61 3.89
C LYS A 68 -3.82 10.99 5.28
N MET A 69 -4.17 9.71 5.40
CA MET A 69 -4.20 9.01 6.69
C MET A 69 -2.82 8.90 7.33
N VAL A 70 -1.79 8.59 6.54
CA VAL A 70 -0.40 8.53 7.00
C VAL A 70 0.08 9.91 7.44
N GLU A 71 -0.21 10.95 6.67
CA GLU A 71 0.16 12.33 7.02
C GLU A 71 -0.51 12.79 8.32
N GLU A 72 -1.81 12.53 8.48
CA GLU A 72 -2.55 12.85 9.71
C GLU A 72 -1.94 12.13 10.93
N TYR A 73 -1.59 10.85 10.79
CA TYR A 73 -0.94 10.08 11.86
C TYR A 73 0.42 10.67 12.21
N LEU A 74 1.28 10.91 11.24
CA LEU A 74 2.63 11.45 11.44
C LEU A 74 2.61 12.88 11.99
N ASN A 75 1.56 13.66 11.71
CA ASN A 75 1.39 15.00 12.29
C ASN A 75 1.07 14.98 13.78
N THR A 76 0.41 13.93 14.26
CA THR A 76 0.04 13.75 15.68
C THR A 76 1.04 12.91 16.46
N HIS A 77 1.83 12.06 15.80
CA HIS A 77 2.83 11.16 16.39
C HIS A 77 4.23 11.48 15.83
N LYS A 78 4.86 12.54 16.36
CA LYS A 78 6.13 13.07 15.81
C LYS A 78 7.31 12.11 15.93
N ASP A 79 7.30 11.25 16.94
CA ASP A 79 8.33 10.23 17.17
C ASP A 79 7.85 8.90 16.59
N THR A 80 7.81 8.81 15.26
CA THR A 80 7.29 7.62 14.56
C THR A 80 8.33 6.98 13.67
N ILE A 81 8.44 5.66 13.80
CA ILE A 81 9.07 4.75 12.83
C ILE A 81 7.97 4.21 11.91
N VAL A 82 8.21 4.25 10.61
CA VAL A 82 7.29 3.66 9.62
C VAL A 82 7.89 2.37 9.07
N ILE A 83 7.08 1.31 9.03
CA ILE A 83 7.40 0.03 8.40
C ILE A 83 6.42 -0.16 7.22
N ASN A 84 6.92 -0.04 6.01
CA ASN A 84 6.15 -0.19 4.77
C ASN A 84 6.37 -1.60 4.21
N ILE A 85 5.41 -2.48 4.43
CA ILE A 85 5.47 -3.91 4.08
C ILE A 85 5.00 -4.12 2.65
N ALA A 86 5.73 -4.95 1.88
CA ALA A 86 5.54 -5.16 0.45
C ALA A 86 5.57 -3.84 -0.31
N CYS A 87 6.61 -3.06 -0.04
CA CYS A 87 6.72 -1.67 -0.46
C CYS A 87 6.81 -1.47 -1.99
N GLY A 88 7.23 -2.49 -2.75
CA GLY A 88 7.42 -2.37 -4.20
C GLY A 88 8.24 -1.14 -4.58
N LEU A 89 7.69 -0.36 -5.51
CA LEU A 89 8.20 0.97 -5.90
C LEU A 89 7.35 2.11 -5.28
N ASP A 90 6.79 1.91 -4.09
CA ASP A 90 6.14 3.01 -3.36
C ASP A 90 7.18 4.06 -2.95
N THR A 91 6.85 5.31 -3.17
CA THR A 91 7.67 6.50 -2.93
C THR A 91 7.10 7.39 -1.83
N ARG A 92 6.16 6.86 -1.00
CA ARG A 92 5.50 7.61 0.08
C ARG A 92 6.51 8.16 1.08
N CYS A 93 7.59 7.44 1.38
CA CYS A 93 8.66 7.92 2.24
C CYS A 93 9.24 9.28 1.80
N TYR A 94 9.27 9.56 0.50
CA TYR A 94 9.70 10.86 -0.02
C TYR A 94 8.61 11.93 0.09
N ARG A 95 7.34 11.57 -0.11
CA ARG A 95 6.20 12.50 0.05
C ARG A 95 5.99 12.89 1.51
N MET A 96 6.36 12.01 2.45
CA MET A 96 6.26 12.23 3.90
C MET A 96 7.58 12.68 4.54
N LYS A 97 8.57 13.09 3.74
CA LYS A 97 9.90 13.48 4.23
C LYS A 97 9.82 14.55 5.33
N GLY A 98 10.57 14.32 6.41
CA GLY A 98 10.62 15.23 7.56
C GLY A 98 9.49 15.04 8.59
N LYS A 99 8.59 14.07 8.39
CA LYS A 99 7.46 13.80 9.30
C LYS A 99 7.63 12.54 10.15
N TYR A 100 8.69 11.75 9.90
CA TYR A 100 9.01 10.50 10.60
C TYR A 100 10.47 10.49 11.06
N VAL A 101 10.79 9.64 12.02
CA VAL A 101 12.18 9.44 12.50
C VAL A 101 12.94 8.51 11.56
N ARG A 102 12.37 7.35 11.25
CA ARG A 102 12.91 6.34 10.34
C ARG A 102 11.80 5.73 9.50
N TRP A 103 12.15 5.31 8.29
CA TRP A 103 11.24 4.62 7.37
C TRP A 103 11.91 3.36 6.84
N TYR A 104 11.30 2.22 7.06
CA TYR A 104 11.77 0.93 6.59
C TYR A 104 10.89 0.43 5.46
N ASN A 105 11.47 0.27 4.28
CA ASN A 105 10.84 -0.32 3.10
C ASN A 105 11.20 -1.80 3.05
N LEU A 106 10.24 -2.68 3.36
CA LEU A 106 10.38 -4.13 3.40
C LEU A 106 9.74 -4.75 2.17
N ASP A 107 10.45 -5.57 1.44
CA ASP A 107 9.93 -6.40 0.35
C ASP A 107 10.87 -7.58 0.08
N LEU A 108 10.42 -8.51 -0.78
CA LEU A 108 11.23 -9.63 -1.21
C LEU A 108 12.57 -9.17 -1.83
N PRO A 109 13.65 -9.98 -1.71
CA PRO A 109 14.98 -9.60 -2.18
C PRO A 109 15.01 -9.14 -3.65
N GLU A 110 14.26 -9.80 -4.52
CA GLU A 110 14.16 -9.42 -5.94
C GLU A 110 13.54 -8.05 -6.15
N THR A 111 12.50 -7.70 -5.39
CA THR A 111 11.85 -6.39 -5.45
C THR A 111 12.77 -5.30 -4.91
N ILE A 112 13.41 -5.53 -3.78
CA ILE A 112 14.38 -4.59 -3.20
C ILE A 112 15.58 -4.39 -4.14
N ASN A 113 16.06 -5.43 -4.82
CA ASN A 113 17.12 -5.29 -5.82
C ASN A 113 16.72 -4.41 -7.01
N ILE A 114 15.44 -4.46 -7.43
CA ILE A 114 14.90 -3.54 -8.43
C ILE A 114 14.83 -2.12 -7.86
N ARG A 115 14.28 -1.96 -6.66
CA ARG A 115 14.13 -0.68 -5.96
C ARG A 115 15.47 0.06 -5.82
N LYS A 116 16.55 -0.64 -5.43
CA LYS A 116 17.92 -0.10 -5.28
C LYS A 116 18.49 0.51 -6.55
N GLN A 117 18.00 0.12 -7.71
CA GLN A 117 18.49 0.64 -8.98
C GLN A 117 18.01 2.08 -9.23
N PHE A 118 16.88 2.46 -8.66
CA PHE A 118 16.26 3.76 -8.83
C PHE A 118 16.35 4.65 -7.58
N LEU A 119 16.36 4.05 -6.40
CA LEU A 119 16.19 4.72 -5.12
C LEU A 119 17.38 4.43 -4.21
N LYS A 120 18.22 5.45 -4.00
CA LYS A 120 19.37 5.38 -3.07
C LYS A 120 18.87 5.76 -1.67
N GLU A 121 18.50 4.77 -0.88
CA GLU A 121 17.94 4.94 0.45
C GLU A 121 18.99 4.58 1.51
N THR A 122 19.54 5.60 2.16
CA THR A 122 20.64 5.50 3.15
C THR A 122 20.32 6.39 4.35
N GLY A 123 19.40 5.93 5.24
CA GLY A 123 18.93 6.71 6.37
C GLY A 123 18.46 8.14 6.06
N PRO A 124 17.37 8.60 6.63
CA PRO A 124 16.48 7.87 7.55
C PRO A 124 15.54 6.87 6.84
N ILE A 125 15.73 6.62 5.55
CA ILE A 125 14.98 5.62 4.77
C ILE A 125 15.89 4.40 4.58
N TYR A 126 15.40 3.21 4.95
CA TYR A 126 16.14 1.94 4.90
C TYR A 126 15.38 0.92 4.06
N GLN A 127 16.11 -0.03 3.49
CA GLN A 127 15.55 -1.12 2.69
C GLN A 127 15.87 -2.46 3.35
N ILE A 128 14.85 -3.28 3.57
CA ILE A 128 14.96 -4.62 4.14
C ILE A 128 14.54 -5.64 3.07
N ALA A 129 15.48 -6.48 2.67
CA ALA A 129 15.28 -7.49 1.62
C ALA A 129 14.87 -8.84 2.24
N LYS A 130 13.66 -8.89 2.81
CA LYS A 130 13.10 -10.08 3.48
C LYS A 130 11.61 -10.20 3.19
N SER A 131 11.08 -11.41 3.31
CA SER A 131 9.64 -11.64 3.25
C SER A 131 8.91 -11.02 4.45
N ALA A 132 7.67 -10.58 4.25
CA ALA A 132 6.76 -10.19 5.34
C ALA A 132 6.49 -11.37 6.32
N MET A 133 6.77 -12.61 5.89
CA MET A 133 6.61 -13.83 6.69
C MET A 133 7.91 -14.28 7.39
N ASP A 134 9.00 -13.52 7.25
CA ASP A 134 10.29 -13.79 7.88
C ASP A 134 10.45 -12.90 9.13
N GLU A 135 10.24 -13.49 10.30
CA GLU A 135 10.30 -12.79 11.58
C GLU A 135 11.64 -12.06 11.83
N SER A 136 12.73 -12.53 11.20
CA SER A 136 14.06 -11.95 11.38
C SER A 136 14.18 -10.50 10.88
N TYR A 137 13.23 -9.96 10.11
CA TYR A 137 13.28 -8.56 9.72
C TYR A 137 13.08 -7.59 10.91
N ARG A 138 12.52 -8.09 12.02
CA ARG A 138 12.35 -7.31 13.25
C ARG A 138 13.70 -6.84 13.81
N ASP A 139 14.74 -7.67 13.65
CA ASP A 139 16.10 -7.38 14.13
C ASP A 139 16.78 -6.28 13.31
N ASP A 140 16.30 -6.04 12.08
CA ASP A 140 16.79 -4.95 11.22
C ASP A 140 16.16 -3.58 11.58
N ILE A 141 15.12 -3.57 12.41
CA ILE A 141 14.40 -2.36 12.81
C ILE A 141 14.96 -1.83 14.12
N GLN A 142 15.59 -0.67 14.06
CA GLN A 142 16.08 0.03 15.25
C GLN A 142 14.88 0.67 15.97
N TYR A 143 14.46 0.07 17.09
CA TYR A 143 13.33 0.47 17.89
C TYR A 143 13.76 0.74 19.34
N HIS A 144 13.45 1.92 19.87
CA HIS A 144 13.81 2.37 21.22
C HIS A 144 12.61 2.88 22.02
N GLY A 145 11.39 2.49 21.61
CA GLY A 145 10.14 2.88 22.27
C GLY A 145 9.32 3.92 21.51
N GLU A 146 9.72 4.26 20.28
CA GLU A 146 8.99 5.16 19.38
C GLU A 146 7.60 4.59 19.03
N ASN A 147 6.72 5.45 18.51
CA ASN A 147 5.49 4.98 17.85
C ASN A 147 5.85 4.22 16.58
N ILE A 148 5.14 3.16 16.27
CA ILE A 148 5.33 2.40 15.03
C ILE A 148 4.07 2.51 14.18
N LEU A 149 4.23 2.97 12.94
CA LEU A 149 3.20 2.90 11.91
C LEU A 149 3.57 1.81 10.92
N VAL A 150 2.76 0.76 10.84
CA VAL A 150 2.89 -0.29 9.81
C VAL A 150 1.92 0.03 8.67
N ILE A 151 2.43 0.04 7.45
CA ILE A 151 1.64 0.24 6.23
C ILE A 151 1.68 -1.06 5.42
N ILE A 152 0.50 -1.56 5.04
CA ILE A 152 0.34 -2.76 4.21
C ILE A 152 -0.60 -2.39 3.06
N GLU A 153 -0.03 -2.13 1.90
CA GLU A 153 -0.76 -1.70 0.69
C GLU A 153 -0.56 -2.71 -0.43
N GLY A 154 -1.65 -3.13 -1.09
CA GLY A 154 -1.58 -3.99 -2.27
C GLY A 154 -1.06 -5.41 -2.02
N LEU A 155 -1.14 -5.94 -0.80
CA LEU A 155 -0.58 -7.25 -0.44
C LEU A 155 -1.65 -8.26 -0.03
N THR A 156 -2.55 -7.89 0.86
CA THR A 156 -3.41 -8.85 1.57
C THR A 156 -4.26 -9.72 0.66
N MET A 157 -4.67 -9.20 -0.48
CA MET A 157 -5.49 -9.92 -1.46
C MET A 157 -4.80 -11.14 -2.10
N TYR A 158 -3.47 -11.22 -2.01
CA TYR A 158 -2.66 -12.33 -2.55
C TYR A 158 -2.28 -13.38 -1.50
N LEU A 159 -2.64 -13.16 -0.24
CA LEU A 159 -2.26 -14.01 0.89
C LEU A 159 -3.39 -14.97 1.26
N SER A 160 -3.04 -16.05 1.96
CA SER A 160 -4.04 -16.88 2.66
C SER A 160 -4.39 -16.27 4.03
N GLU A 161 -5.51 -16.70 4.61
CA GLU A 161 -5.87 -16.28 5.99
C GLU A 161 -4.78 -16.64 7.01
N ASN A 162 -4.11 -17.77 6.82
CA ASN A 162 -3.00 -18.18 7.70
C ASN A 162 -1.79 -17.25 7.54
N ASP A 163 -1.50 -16.80 6.31
CA ASP A 163 -0.43 -15.81 6.08
C ASP A 163 -0.78 -14.47 6.74
N ILE A 164 -2.05 -14.04 6.66
CA ILE A 164 -2.51 -12.82 7.36
C ILE A 164 -2.26 -12.96 8.86
N LYS A 165 -2.71 -14.07 9.48
CA LYS A 165 -2.49 -14.31 10.91
C LYS A 165 -1.00 -14.31 11.27
N LYS A 166 -0.17 -14.99 10.46
CA LYS A 166 1.28 -15.02 10.66
C LYS A 166 1.91 -13.63 10.54
N MET A 167 1.58 -12.90 9.48
CA MET A 167 2.09 -11.54 9.29
C MET A 167 1.75 -10.64 10.49
N PHE A 168 0.51 -10.67 10.95
CA PHE A 168 0.08 -9.89 12.12
C PHE A 168 0.76 -10.33 13.42
N SER A 169 1.10 -11.60 13.59
CA SER A 169 1.91 -12.05 14.74
C SER A 169 3.34 -11.53 14.71
N ILE A 170 3.90 -11.29 13.52
CA ILE A 170 5.24 -10.75 13.35
C ILE A 170 5.27 -9.23 13.56
N ILE A 171 4.29 -8.47 13.05
CA ILE A 171 4.22 -7.01 13.22
C ILE A 171 3.71 -6.58 14.61
N ASP A 172 3.65 -7.50 15.54
CA ASP A 172 3.20 -7.26 16.92
C ASP A 172 4.27 -6.49 17.72
N PHE A 173 4.50 -5.23 17.35
CA PHE A 173 5.36 -4.31 18.10
C PHE A 173 4.56 -3.54 19.14
N LYS A 174 5.19 -3.22 20.25
CA LYS A 174 4.61 -2.31 21.24
C LYS A 174 4.39 -0.92 20.60
N ASN A 175 3.30 -0.24 20.95
CA ASN A 175 2.91 1.07 20.41
C ASN A 175 2.75 1.09 18.88
N SER A 176 2.27 -0.01 18.29
CA SER A 176 2.08 -0.07 16.83
C SER A 176 0.64 0.22 16.42
N THR A 177 0.52 1.00 15.34
CA THR A 177 -0.70 1.20 14.57
C THR A 177 -0.49 0.60 13.19
N VAL A 178 -1.48 -0.15 12.69
CA VAL A 178 -1.42 -0.78 11.36
C VAL A 178 -2.47 -0.14 10.47
N MET A 179 -2.04 0.35 9.31
CA MET A 179 -2.91 0.76 8.21
C MET A 179 -2.83 -0.29 7.11
N VAL A 180 -3.86 -1.07 6.92
CA VAL A 180 -3.88 -2.18 5.98
C VAL A 180 -4.98 -2.01 4.94
N GLU A 181 -4.58 -2.11 3.65
CA GLU A 181 -5.55 -2.22 2.57
C GLU A 181 -6.12 -3.63 2.54
N VAL A 182 -7.45 -3.70 2.45
CA VAL A 182 -8.17 -4.95 2.30
C VAL A 182 -9.16 -4.88 1.15
N MET A 183 -9.33 -6.03 0.52
CA MET A 183 -10.33 -6.25 -0.53
C MET A 183 -11.54 -6.95 0.08
N LEU A 184 -12.72 -6.68 -0.47
CA LEU A 184 -13.93 -7.36 -0.03
C LEU A 184 -14.03 -8.76 -0.64
N PRO A 185 -14.60 -9.75 0.09
CA PRO A 185 -14.75 -11.11 -0.43
C PRO A 185 -15.55 -11.17 -1.75
N PHE A 186 -16.52 -10.28 -1.93
CA PHE A 186 -17.27 -10.16 -3.19
C PHE A 186 -16.35 -9.76 -4.35
N VAL A 187 -15.46 -8.79 -4.15
CA VAL A 187 -14.51 -8.31 -5.17
C VAL A 187 -13.55 -9.42 -5.55
N VAL A 188 -12.94 -10.07 -4.54
CA VAL A 188 -12.03 -11.21 -4.74
C VAL A 188 -12.67 -12.31 -5.60
N LYS A 189 -13.95 -12.60 -5.38
CA LYS A 189 -14.65 -13.70 -6.05
C LYS A 189 -15.13 -13.34 -7.47
N HIS A 190 -15.49 -12.09 -7.73
CA HIS A 190 -16.23 -11.72 -8.94
C HIS A 190 -15.51 -10.73 -9.85
N ILE A 191 -14.49 -10.02 -9.36
CA ILE A 191 -13.78 -9.03 -10.16
C ILE A 191 -12.42 -9.58 -10.55
N LYS A 192 -12.24 -9.80 -11.85
CA LYS A 192 -10.94 -10.07 -12.45
C LYS A 192 -10.39 -8.74 -12.98
N GLU A 193 -9.26 -8.31 -12.46
CA GLU A 193 -8.54 -7.19 -13.05
C GLU A 193 -7.78 -7.65 -14.28
N LYS A 194 -7.95 -6.96 -15.42
CA LYS A 194 -7.24 -7.25 -16.68
C LYS A 194 -5.72 -7.22 -16.52
N SER A 195 -5.24 -6.30 -15.67
CA SER A 195 -3.82 -6.17 -15.33
C SER A 195 -3.23 -7.41 -14.64
N ILE A 196 -4.08 -8.28 -14.08
CA ILE A 196 -3.69 -9.51 -13.38
C ILE A 196 -3.80 -10.72 -14.32
N GLU A 197 -4.62 -10.66 -15.38
CA GLU A 197 -4.75 -11.75 -16.34
C GLU A 197 -3.42 -12.10 -17.06
N GLY A 198 -2.54 -11.11 -17.26
CA GLY A 198 -1.17 -11.30 -17.78
C GLY A 198 -0.17 -11.75 -16.71
N SER A 199 -0.39 -11.42 -15.45
CA SER A 199 0.41 -11.86 -14.31
C SER A 199 -0.23 -13.12 -13.73
N ARG A 200 0.52 -14.15 -13.37
CA ARG A 200 -0.02 -15.36 -12.71
C ARG A 200 -0.56 -15.08 -11.28
N ALA A 201 -0.73 -13.83 -10.91
CA ALA A 201 -1.28 -13.42 -9.62
C ALA A 201 -2.80 -13.65 -9.58
N GLN A 202 -3.31 -14.14 -8.47
CA GLN A 202 -4.75 -14.34 -8.24
C GLN A 202 -5.12 -13.76 -6.90
N PHE A 203 -6.28 -13.10 -6.83
CA PHE A 203 -6.85 -12.69 -5.56
C PHE A 203 -7.38 -13.93 -4.83
N THR A 204 -6.92 -14.13 -3.63
CA THR A 204 -7.22 -15.33 -2.82
C THR A 204 -7.94 -14.99 -1.53
N TRP A 205 -7.76 -13.80 -0.99
CA TRP A 205 -8.30 -13.41 0.30
C TRP A 205 -8.95 -12.03 0.28
N GLY A 206 -10.01 -11.91 1.07
CA GLY A 206 -10.72 -10.66 1.33
C GLY A 206 -11.50 -10.73 2.63
N ILE A 207 -11.81 -9.56 3.20
CA ILE A 207 -12.52 -9.44 4.47
C ILE A 207 -13.56 -8.32 4.41
N LYS A 208 -14.67 -8.46 5.15
CA LYS A 208 -15.79 -7.51 5.03
C LYS A 208 -15.53 -6.17 5.72
N ASN A 209 -14.91 -6.21 6.90
CA ASN A 209 -14.72 -5.01 7.73
C ASN A 209 -13.63 -5.21 8.78
N GLY A 210 -13.27 -4.12 9.47
CA GLY A 210 -12.23 -4.12 10.49
C GLY A 210 -12.57 -4.96 11.73
N LYS A 211 -13.85 -5.15 12.06
CA LYS A 211 -14.26 -6.01 13.19
C LYS A 211 -14.03 -7.50 12.90
N GLU A 212 -14.15 -7.91 11.64
CA GLU A 212 -13.77 -9.29 11.25
C GLU A 212 -12.24 -9.44 11.28
N LEU A 213 -11.47 -8.43 10.85
CA LEU A 213 -10.02 -8.47 10.91
C LEU A 213 -9.50 -8.51 12.36
N GLU A 214 -10.06 -7.72 13.25
CA GLU A 214 -9.77 -7.75 14.70
C GLU A 214 -9.88 -9.17 15.29
N LYS A 215 -10.89 -9.94 14.88
CA LYS A 215 -11.05 -11.34 15.33
C LYS A 215 -9.94 -12.27 14.83
N LEU A 216 -9.36 -11.98 13.66
CA LEU A 216 -8.23 -12.75 13.11
C LEU A 216 -6.90 -12.33 13.72
N THR A 217 -6.83 -11.13 14.28
CA THR A 217 -5.60 -10.50 14.80
C THR A 217 -5.78 -10.06 16.26
N PRO A 218 -5.91 -11.01 17.21
CA PRO A 218 -6.37 -10.75 18.57
C PRO A 218 -5.46 -9.85 19.41
N SER A 219 -4.23 -9.59 18.95
CA SER A 219 -3.32 -8.61 19.57
C SER A 219 -3.64 -7.16 19.22
N PHE A 220 -4.60 -6.92 18.32
CA PHE A 220 -4.93 -5.59 17.82
C PHE A 220 -6.42 -5.28 17.98
N SER A 221 -6.74 -4.02 18.30
CA SER A 221 -8.10 -3.47 18.31
C SER A 221 -8.40 -2.73 17.01
N PHE A 222 -9.62 -2.87 16.51
CA PHE A 222 -10.12 -2.08 15.40
C PHE A 222 -10.42 -0.65 15.84
N LEU A 223 -9.81 0.34 15.15
CA LEU A 223 -10.08 1.75 15.39
C LEU A 223 -11.09 2.33 14.38
N LYS A 224 -10.76 2.25 13.10
CA LYS A 224 -11.59 2.80 12.02
C LYS A 224 -11.28 2.14 10.68
N GLU A 225 -12.18 2.33 9.73
CA GLU A 225 -11.94 1.99 8.33
C GLU A 225 -12.35 3.15 7.42
N VAL A 226 -11.64 3.30 6.30
CA VAL A 226 -11.88 4.35 5.30
C VAL A 226 -12.01 3.67 3.94
N SER A 227 -13.17 3.86 3.29
CA SER A 227 -13.43 3.35 1.94
C SER A 227 -12.61 4.14 0.90
N LEU A 228 -12.09 3.47 -0.12
CA LEU A 228 -11.43 4.13 -1.24
C LEU A 228 -12.39 5.01 -2.09
N VAL A 229 -13.69 4.90 -1.87
CA VAL A 229 -14.70 5.84 -2.40
C VAL A 229 -14.35 7.29 -2.03
N GLU A 230 -13.74 7.53 -0.86
CA GLU A 230 -13.33 8.87 -0.45
C GLU A 230 -12.26 9.47 -1.38
N GLY A 231 -11.35 8.65 -1.88
CA GLY A 231 -10.39 9.06 -2.92
C GLY A 231 -11.09 9.25 -4.28
N MET A 232 -12.03 8.36 -4.62
CA MET A 232 -12.80 8.47 -5.87
C MET A 232 -13.61 9.75 -5.95
N LYS A 233 -14.16 10.27 -4.84
CA LYS A 233 -14.86 11.57 -4.79
C LYS A 233 -13.98 12.73 -5.25
N GLN A 234 -12.67 12.67 -4.98
CA GLN A 234 -11.71 13.70 -5.41
C GLN A 234 -11.36 13.60 -6.90
N LEU A 235 -11.46 12.40 -7.48
CA LEU A 235 -11.16 12.14 -8.89
C LEU A 235 -12.37 12.35 -9.79
N MET A 236 -13.54 11.95 -9.32
CA MET A 236 -14.79 11.92 -10.10
C MET A 236 -15.96 12.44 -9.25
N PRO A 237 -16.46 13.66 -9.50
CA PRO A 237 -17.54 14.27 -8.72
C PRO A 237 -18.81 13.41 -8.59
N ILE A 238 -19.09 12.54 -9.57
CA ILE A 238 -20.23 11.63 -9.53
C ILE A 238 -20.22 10.73 -8.27
N TYR A 239 -19.05 10.41 -7.70
CA TYR A 239 -18.93 9.60 -6.49
C TYR A 239 -19.44 10.31 -5.22
N HIS A 240 -19.68 11.63 -5.24
CA HIS A 240 -20.41 12.30 -4.15
C HIS A 240 -21.86 11.82 -4.07
N VAL A 241 -22.44 11.37 -5.17
CA VAL A 241 -23.79 10.79 -5.24
C VAL A 241 -23.71 9.27 -5.13
N LEU A 242 -22.93 8.62 -5.99
CA LEU A 242 -22.79 7.16 -6.00
C LEU A 242 -22.24 6.60 -4.67
N GLY A 243 -21.34 7.30 -4.01
CA GLY A 243 -20.79 6.88 -2.72
C GLY A 243 -21.80 6.88 -1.56
N LYS A 244 -22.98 7.51 -1.74
CA LYS A 244 -24.10 7.43 -0.79
C LYS A 244 -24.91 6.14 -0.95
N ILE A 245 -24.74 5.43 -2.07
CA ILE A 245 -25.39 4.15 -2.31
C ILE A 245 -24.65 3.09 -1.50
N PRO A 246 -25.30 2.42 -0.53
CA PRO A 246 -24.63 1.44 0.35
C PRO A 246 -23.86 0.37 -0.42
N PHE A 247 -24.39 -0.08 -1.55
CA PHE A 247 -23.72 -1.06 -2.41
C PHE A 247 -22.35 -0.58 -2.90
N VAL A 248 -22.23 0.67 -3.37
CA VAL A 248 -20.98 1.23 -3.91
C VAL A 248 -19.90 1.30 -2.84
N SER A 249 -20.25 1.75 -1.63
CA SER A 249 -19.32 1.79 -0.50
C SER A 249 -18.98 0.40 0.01
N HIS A 250 -19.87 -0.58 -0.13
CA HIS A 250 -19.66 -1.98 0.27
C HIS A 250 -18.77 -2.76 -0.70
N VAL A 251 -18.77 -2.44 -2.00
CA VAL A 251 -17.90 -3.14 -2.98
C VAL A 251 -16.55 -2.47 -3.20
N SER A 252 -16.28 -1.35 -2.55
CA SER A 252 -14.99 -0.67 -2.65
C SER A 252 -13.99 -1.23 -1.64
N ASN A 253 -12.73 -1.39 -2.07
CA ASN A 253 -11.63 -1.64 -1.15
C ASN A 253 -11.57 -0.56 -0.08
N LYS A 254 -10.93 -0.88 1.04
CA LYS A 254 -10.82 0.03 2.19
C LYS A 254 -9.47 -0.09 2.87
N ILE A 255 -9.12 0.96 3.58
CA ILE A 255 -8.00 0.95 4.53
C ILE A 255 -8.59 0.74 5.93
N ILE A 256 -8.17 -0.33 6.59
CA ILE A 256 -8.50 -0.62 7.99
C ILE A 256 -7.35 -0.14 8.86
N VAL A 257 -7.68 0.51 9.96
CA VAL A 257 -6.73 0.94 10.98
C VAL A 257 -6.94 0.09 12.22
N LEU A 258 -5.88 -0.57 12.63
CA LEU A 258 -5.80 -1.35 13.86
C LEU A 258 -4.73 -0.75 14.79
N GLU A 259 -4.91 -0.88 16.08
CA GLU A 259 -3.95 -0.47 17.09
C GLU A 259 -3.63 -1.65 18.01
N LYS A 260 -2.36 -1.80 18.37
CA LYS A 260 -1.91 -2.81 19.32
C LYS A 260 -2.53 -2.59 20.68
N HIS A 261 -3.06 -3.64 21.29
CA HIS A 261 -3.47 -3.62 22.72
C HIS A 261 -2.26 -3.27 23.61
N ILE A 262 -2.48 -2.40 24.58
CA ILE A 262 -1.48 -2.02 25.58
C ILE A 262 -1.34 -3.13 26.62
#